data_6e994dd2c38b6647fe4eb889dec26144
#
_entry.id   6e994dd2c38b6647fe4eb889dec26144
#
_cell.length_a   1.000
_cell.length_b   1.000
_cell.length_c   1.000
_cell.angle_alpha   90.00
_cell.angle_beta   90.00
_cell.angle_gamma   90.00
#
_symmetry.space_group_name_H-M   'P 1'
#
loop_
_entity.id
_entity.type
_entity.pdbx_description
1 polymer ?
#
loop_
_entity_poly.entity_id
_entity_poly.type
_entity_poly.pdbx_seq_one_letter_code
_entity_poly.pdbx_strand_id
1 'polypeptide(L)'
;DGQVSCIEIMLDDSHRNETDILEKQEEIGFMVYSYASEDEETVLATSSVSSFPQLFGWLDLIDFNVFFILVLMTIVAGFNMISGLLIMLFENISTIGLLKSLGMTDKAISKVFLSSAAVLVLNGMVAGNLLAVLFCFIQGTTHILGLDPENYFVSFVPVDLDFGMIALADAVSFSVIMVLLLIPCL
;
A
#
# COMPACT_ATOMS: atom_id res chain seq x y z
N ASP A 1 -49.87 8.91 5.76
CA ASP A 1 -48.85 9.98 5.94
C ASP A 1 -47.48 9.38 5.67
N GLY A 2 -47.05 9.43 4.39
CA GLY A 2 -45.76 8.89 3.97
C GLY A 2 -44.68 10.01 3.93
N GLN A 3 -44.34 10.54 5.08
CA GLN A 3 -43.20 11.45 5.17
C GLN A 3 -41.89 10.61 5.29
N VAL A 4 -40.96 10.81 4.37
CA VAL A 4 -39.61 10.23 4.39
C VAL A 4 -38.68 11.30 4.87
N SER A 5 -37.98 11.06 5.99
CA SER A 5 -37.08 12.03 6.58
C SER A 5 -35.68 12.04 5.93
N CYS A 6 -35.31 10.97 5.23
CA CYS A 6 -34.02 10.82 4.58
C CYS A 6 -34.11 9.80 3.43
N ILE A 7 -33.37 10.05 2.35
CA ILE A 7 -33.17 9.10 1.25
C ILE A 7 -31.66 8.81 1.22
N GLU A 8 -31.30 7.56 1.41
CA GLU A 8 -29.90 7.11 1.33
C GLU A 8 -29.61 6.62 -0.09
N ILE A 9 -28.57 7.17 -0.71
CA ILE A 9 -28.11 6.81 -2.05
C ILE A 9 -26.76 6.10 -1.89
N MET A 10 -26.69 4.82 -2.25
CA MET A 10 -25.45 4.07 -2.31
C MET A 10 -24.80 4.27 -3.67
N LEU A 11 -23.55 4.74 -3.68
CA LEU A 11 -22.74 4.84 -4.88
C LEU A 11 -22.11 3.47 -5.20
N ASP A 12 -21.92 3.20 -6.50
CA ASP A 12 -21.23 1.99 -6.97
C ASP A 12 -19.73 1.99 -6.57
N ASP A 13 -19.14 0.80 -6.48
CA ASP A 13 -17.75 0.60 -6.07
C ASP A 13 -16.71 1.36 -6.93
N SER A 14 -17.09 1.77 -8.14
CA SER A 14 -16.25 2.60 -9.01
C SER A 14 -16.03 4.03 -8.49
N HIS A 15 -16.80 4.51 -7.51
CA HIS A 15 -16.79 5.87 -6.96
C HIS A 15 -16.38 5.86 -5.48
N ARG A 16 -15.35 5.11 -5.14
CA ARG A 16 -14.84 4.99 -3.74
C ARG A 16 -13.96 6.15 -3.28
N ASN A 17 -13.46 6.96 -4.21
CA ASN A 17 -12.58 8.07 -3.86
C ASN A 17 -13.36 9.22 -3.23
N GLU A 18 -12.78 9.85 -2.22
CA GLU A 18 -13.35 10.98 -1.52
C GLU A 18 -13.72 12.12 -2.47
N THR A 19 -12.86 12.41 -3.44
CA THR A 19 -13.08 13.42 -4.49
C THR A 19 -14.30 13.10 -5.35
N ASP A 20 -14.48 11.85 -5.74
CA ASP A 20 -15.61 11.40 -6.55
C ASP A 20 -16.92 11.49 -5.76
N ILE A 21 -16.90 11.18 -4.47
CA ILE A 21 -18.06 11.30 -3.59
C ILE A 21 -18.50 12.76 -3.45
N LEU A 22 -17.56 13.68 -3.29
CA LEU A 22 -17.83 15.11 -3.19
C LEU A 22 -18.36 15.67 -4.52
N GLU A 23 -17.80 15.27 -5.66
CA GLU A 23 -18.29 15.67 -6.99
C GLU A 23 -19.72 15.17 -7.23
N LYS A 24 -20.01 13.92 -6.84
CA LYS A 24 -21.36 13.36 -6.92
C LYS A 24 -22.35 14.03 -5.95
N GLN A 25 -21.89 14.45 -4.78
CA GLN A 25 -22.71 15.26 -3.87
C GLN A 25 -23.13 16.58 -4.51
N GLU A 26 -22.22 17.31 -5.18
CA GLU A 26 -22.53 18.55 -5.88
C GLU A 26 -23.51 18.32 -7.03
N GLU A 27 -23.30 17.27 -7.83
CA GLU A 27 -24.17 16.90 -8.95
C GLU A 27 -25.60 16.58 -8.47
N ILE A 28 -25.73 15.76 -7.42
CA ILE A 28 -27.01 15.40 -6.82
C ILE A 28 -27.67 16.64 -6.19
N GLY A 29 -26.88 17.45 -5.47
CA GLY A 29 -27.37 18.70 -4.88
C GLY A 29 -27.94 19.66 -5.92
N PHE A 30 -27.26 19.81 -7.05
CA PHE A 30 -27.72 20.64 -8.16
C PHE A 30 -29.03 20.08 -8.80
N MET A 31 -29.09 18.74 -8.99
CA MET A 31 -30.31 18.10 -9.49
C MET A 31 -31.47 18.30 -8.54
N VAL A 32 -31.31 18.03 -7.25
CA VAL A 32 -32.35 18.22 -6.24
C VAL A 32 -32.83 19.65 -6.21
N TYR A 33 -31.91 20.62 -6.23
CA TYR A 33 -32.27 22.06 -6.27
C TYR A 33 -33.03 22.44 -7.55
N SER A 34 -32.65 21.89 -8.70
CA SER A 34 -33.27 22.22 -10.00
C SER A 34 -34.70 21.65 -10.17
N TYR A 35 -35.01 20.57 -9.44
CA TYR A 35 -36.32 19.92 -9.47
C TYR A 35 -37.22 20.29 -8.27
N ALA A 36 -36.68 20.95 -7.24
CA ALA A 36 -37.45 21.38 -6.07
C ALA A 36 -38.47 22.45 -6.47
N SER A 37 -39.73 22.24 -6.05
CA SER A 37 -40.82 23.20 -6.20
C SER A 37 -40.76 24.25 -5.09
N GLU A 38 -41.20 25.49 -5.35
CA GLU A 38 -41.15 26.59 -4.39
C GLU A 38 -41.95 26.33 -3.07
N ASP A 39 -42.80 25.33 -3.06
CA ASP A 39 -43.63 24.94 -1.90
C ASP A 39 -43.08 23.71 -1.14
N GLU A 40 -41.95 23.12 -1.53
CA GLU A 40 -41.36 21.94 -0.90
C GLU A 40 -40.24 22.30 0.11
N GLU A 41 -40.12 21.49 1.19
CA GLU A 41 -39.05 21.63 2.13
C GLU A 41 -37.70 21.43 1.44
N THR A 42 -36.71 22.29 1.73
CA THR A 42 -35.38 22.24 1.12
C THR A 42 -34.67 20.95 1.49
N VAL A 43 -34.47 20.07 0.51
CA VAL A 43 -33.68 18.83 0.67
C VAL A 43 -32.22 19.16 0.40
N LEU A 44 -31.35 18.84 1.34
CA LEU A 44 -29.90 19.03 1.23
C LEU A 44 -29.23 17.69 0.93
N ALA A 45 -28.45 17.64 -0.14
CA ALA A 45 -27.58 16.50 -0.41
C ALA A 45 -26.32 16.59 0.47
N THR A 46 -26.12 15.64 1.36
CA THR A 46 -24.93 15.53 2.21
C THR A 46 -24.27 14.20 1.97
N SER A 47 -22.95 14.17 1.84
CA SER A 47 -22.18 12.92 1.76
C SER A 47 -21.75 12.46 3.14
N SER A 48 -21.37 11.18 3.25
CA SER A 48 -20.74 10.64 4.47
C SER A 48 -19.44 11.39 4.80
N VAL A 49 -18.68 11.78 3.78
CA VAL A 49 -17.44 12.56 3.93
C VAL A 49 -17.71 13.91 4.58
N SER A 50 -18.70 14.65 4.07
CA SER A 50 -19.05 15.97 4.63
C SER A 50 -19.74 15.89 6.00
N SER A 51 -20.41 14.78 6.29
CA SER A 51 -21.11 14.56 7.57
C SER A 51 -20.15 14.14 8.69
N PHE A 52 -19.07 13.42 8.36
CA PHE A 52 -18.12 12.90 9.33
C PHE A 52 -16.65 13.25 8.97
N PRO A 53 -16.28 14.53 8.84
CA PRO A 53 -14.94 14.94 8.39
C PRO A 53 -13.84 14.49 9.34
N GLN A 54 -14.13 14.32 10.63
CA GLN A 54 -13.16 13.83 11.62
C GLN A 54 -12.78 12.37 11.38
N LEU A 55 -13.72 11.54 10.93
CA LEU A 55 -13.52 10.12 10.64
C LEU A 55 -12.62 9.96 9.42
N PHE A 56 -12.90 10.69 8.34
CA PHE A 56 -12.09 10.65 7.12
C PHE A 56 -10.69 11.23 7.34
N GLY A 57 -10.56 12.35 8.06
CA GLY A 57 -9.25 12.90 8.44
C GLY A 57 -8.43 11.94 9.32
N TRP A 58 -9.07 11.09 10.11
CA TRP A 58 -8.37 10.06 10.88
C TRP A 58 -7.90 8.89 10.01
N LEU A 59 -8.70 8.49 9.01
CA LEU A 59 -8.31 7.50 8.02
C LEU A 59 -7.09 7.96 7.20
N ASP A 60 -7.08 9.21 6.74
CA ASP A 60 -5.94 9.80 6.02
C ASP A 60 -4.65 9.77 6.85
N LEU A 61 -4.76 10.04 8.16
CA LEU A 61 -3.62 9.93 9.08
C LEU A 61 -3.09 8.50 9.19
N ILE A 62 -3.98 7.50 9.19
CA ILE A 62 -3.58 6.09 9.22
C ILE A 62 -2.85 5.73 7.91
N ASP A 63 -3.38 6.11 6.77
CA ASP A 63 -2.77 5.85 5.46
C ASP A 63 -1.39 6.49 5.35
N PHE A 64 -1.25 7.74 5.80
CA PHE A 64 0.04 8.42 5.87
C PHE A 64 1.03 7.68 6.77
N ASN A 65 0.60 7.22 7.95
CA ASN A 65 1.43 6.45 8.86
C ASN A 65 1.89 5.12 8.24
N VAL A 66 0.99 4.39 7.59
CA VAL A 66 1.31 3.14 6.88
C VAL A 66 2.32 3.39 5.78
N PHE A 67 2.10 4.43 4.95
CA PHE A 67 3.06 4.82 3.90
C PHE A 67 4.43 5.14 4.48
N PHE A 68 4.49 5.92 5.56
CA PHE A 68 5.76 6.27 6.22
C PHE A 68 6.49 5.05 6.75
N ILE A 69 5.77 4.11 7.38
CA ILE A 69 6.34 2.85 7.87
C ILE A 69 6.88 2.01 6.72
N LEU A 70 6.16 1.90 5.60
CA LEU A 70 6.61 1.16 4.41
C LEU A 70 7.90 1.72 3.83
N VAL A 71 8.00 3.06 3.72
CA VAL A 71 9.22 3.73 3.25
C VAL A 71 10.38 3.44 4.21
N LEU A 72 10.16 3.59 5.51
CA LEU A 72 11.19 3.35 6.52
C LEU A 72 11.66 1.89 6.51
N MET A 73 10.74 0.93 6.43
CA MET A 73 11.07 -0.49 6.33
C MET A 73 11.85 -0.83 5.06
N THR A 74 11.49 -0.20 3.91
CA THR A 74 12.23 -0.38 2.66
C THR A 74 13.65 0.15 2.76
N ILE A 75 13.87 1.28 3.41
CA ILE A 75 15.19 1.84 3.66
C ILE A 75 16.01 0.90 4.55
N VAL A 76 15.45 0.43 5.65
CA VAL A 76 16.12 -0.51 6.58
C VAL A 76 16.48 -1.81 5.86
N ALA A 77 15.57 -2.35 5.05
CA ALA A 77 15.81 -3.54 4.24
C ALA A 77 16.97 -3.32 3.26
N GLY A 78 17.01 -2.15 2.60
CA GLY A 78 18.10 -1.77 1.70
C GLY A 78 19.45 -1.74 2.40
N PHE A 79 19.57 -1.10 3.56
CA PHE A 79 20.81 -1.10 4.35
C PHE A 79 21.24 -2.50 4.80
N ASN A 80 20.27 -3.33 5.18
CA ASN A 80 20.55 -4.71 5.58
C ASN A 80 21.11 -5.52 4.38
N MET A 81 20.53 -5.33 3.19
CA MET A 81 21.02 -5.96 1.96
C MET A 81 22.40 -5.45 1.52
N ILE A 82 22.71 -4.15 1.71
CA ILE A 82 24.06 -3.61 1.47
C ILE A 82 25.08 -4.34 2.36
N SER A 83 24.77 -4.48 3.64
CA SER A 83 25.65 -5.19 4.59
C SER A 83 25.86 -6.65 4.20
N GLY A 84 24.80 -7.35 3.81
CA GLY A 84 24.86 -8.72 3.32
C GLY A 84 25.70 -8.87 2.05
N LEU A 85 25.56 -7.94 1.10
CA LEU A 85 26.36 -7.92 -0.12
C LEU A 85 27.84 -7.66 0.17
N LEU A 86 28.16 -6.75 1.09
CA LEU A 86 29.55 -6.50 1.51
C LEU A 86 30.16 -7.74 2.15
N ILE A 87 29.45 -8.42 3.03
CA ILE A 87 29.91 -9.70 3.63
C ILE A 87 30.18 -10.71 2.52
N MET A 88 29.27 -10.87 1.58
CA MET A 88 29.44 -11.78 0.44
C MET A 88 30.63 -11.45 -0.42
N LEU A 89 30.94 -10.16 -0.63
CA LEU A 89 32.13 -9.70 -1.35
C LEU A 89 33.40 -10.05 -0.57
N PHE A 90 33.44 -9.81 0.73
CA PHE A 90 34.61 -10.11 1.56
C PHE A 90 34.89 -11.62 1.66
N GLU A 91 33.85 -12.44 1.79
CA GLU A 91 34.01 -13.90 1.81
C GLU A 91 34.53 -14.44 0.47
N ASN A 92 34.22 -13.79 -0.65
CA ASN A 92 34.63 -14.22 -1.98
C ASN A 92 35.84 -13.42 -2.55
N ILE A 93 36.60 -12.71 -1.70
CA ILE A 93 37.71 -11.83 -2.16
C ILE A 93 38.77 -12.60 -2.95
N SER A 94 39.06 -13.85 -2.56
CA SER A 94 40.00 -14.72 -3.27
C SER A 94 39.48 -15.08 -4.67
N THR A 95 38.19 -15.38 -4.79
CA THR A 95 37.56 -15.68 -6.08
C THR A 95 37.56 -14.45 -6.99
N ILE A 96 37.31 -13.27 -6.42
CA ILE A 96 37.35 -12.00 -7.14
C ILE A 96 38.76 -11.74 -7.67
N GLY A 97 39.80 -11.99 -6.85
CA GLY A 97 41.19 -11.88 -7.25
C GLY A 97 41.54 -12.81 -8.40
N LEU A 98 41.06 -14.06 -8.35
CA LEU A 98 41.24 -15.04 -9.42
C LEU A 98 40.57 -14.58 -10.72
N LEU A 99 39.32 -14.12 -10.66
CA LEU A 99 38.58 -13.61 -11.83
C LEU A 99 39.27 -12.40 -12.46
N LYS A 100 39.81 -11.50 -11.64
CA LYS A 100 40.61 -10.35 -12.12
C LYS A 100 41.90 -10.81 -12.80
N SER A 101 42.61 -11.80 -12.27
CA SER A 101 43.81 -12.34 -12.90
C SER A 101 43.55 -13.00 -14.26
N LEU A 102 42.34 -13.51 -14.47
CA LEU A 102 41.83 -14.03 -15.75
C LEU A 102 41.36 -12.92 -16.70
N GLY A 103 41.46 -11.64 -16.32
CA GLY A 103 41.09 -10.50 -17.16
C GLY A 103 39.65 -10.05 -17.05
N MET A 104 38.89 -10.49 -16.05
CA MET A 104 37.52 -10.06 -15.84
C MET A 104 37.48 -8.61 -15.37
N THR A 105 36.58 -7.80 -15.95
CA THR A 105 36.43 -6.39 -15.61
C THR A 105 35.61 -6.22 -14.30
N ASP A 106 35.86 -5.13 -13.58
CA ASP A 106 35.13 -4.83 -12.32
C ASP A 106 33.61 -4.79 -12.56
N LYS A 107 33.17 -4.22 -13.67
CA LYS A 107 31.74 -4.19 -14.05
C LYS A 107 31.12 -5.58 -14.23
N ALA A 108 31.90 -6.53 -14.77
CA ALA A 108 31.42 -7.90 -14.94
C ALA A 108 31.31 -8.61 -13.58
N ILE A 109 32.28 -8.40 -12.69
CA ILE A 109 32.26 -8.93 -11.32
C ILE A 109 31.08 -8.35 -10.52
N SER A 110 30.91 -7.03 -10.54
CA SER A 110 29.78 -6.36 -9.87
C SER A 110 28.43 -6.88 -10.37
N LYS A 111 28.29 -7.13 -11.69
CA LYS A 111 27.06 -7.68 -12.26
C LYS A 111 26.73 -9.08 -11.73
N VAL A 112 27.73 -9.93 -11.51
CA VAL A 112 27.54 -11.28 -10.95
C VAL A 112 27.01 -11.17 -9.51
N PHE A 113 27.65 -10.37 -8.67
CA PHE A 113 27.22 -10.20 -7.28
C PHE A 113 25.86 -9.54 -7.16
N LEU A 114 25.61 -8.51 -7.97
CA LEU A 114 24.29 -7.83 -8.02
C LEU A 114 23.18 -8.79 -8.47
N SER A 115 23.45 -9.64 -9.45
CA SER A 115 22.51 -10.69 -9.91
C SER A 115 22.22 -11.70 -8.80
N SER A 116 23.22 -12.11 -8.03
CA SER A 116 23.02 -13.02 -6.89
C SER A 116 22.20 -12.35 -5.78
N ALA A 117 22.47 -11.08 -5.49
CA ALA A 117 21.68 -10.31 -4.54
C ALA A 117 20.23 -10.13 -5.00
N ALA A 118 20.02 -9.87 -6.30
CA ALA A 118 18.66 -9.75 -6.87
C ALA A 118 17.83 -11.02 -6.68
N VAL A 119 18.42 -12.19 -6.92
CA VAL A 119 17.74 -13.48 -6.68
C VAL A 119 17.39 -13.67 -5.21
N LEU A 120 18.29 -13.28 -4.31
CA LEU A 120 18.04 -13.37 -2.86
C LEU A 120 16.89 -12.46 -2.44
N VAL A 121 16.86 -11.20 -2.93
CA VAL A 121 15.78 -10.25 -2.67
C VAL A 121 14.45 -10.80 -3.19
N LEU A 122 14.41 -11.29 -4.43
CA LEU A 122 13.19 -11.86 -5.02
C LEU A 122 12.67 -13.05 -4.21
N ASN A 123 13.53 -13.96 -3.78
CA ASN A 123 13.13 -15.10 -2.96
C ASN A 123 12.57 -14.63 -1.60
N GLY A 124 13.19 -13.60 -1.00
CA GLY A 124 12.70 -12.99 0.23
C GLY A 124 11.31 -12.34 0.05
N MET A 125 11.10 -11.64 -1.05
CA MET A 125 9.81 -11.02 -1.37
C MET A 125 8.71 -12.06 -1.59
N VAL A 126 9.00 -13.12 -2.34
CA VAL A 126 8.04 -14.23 -2.54
C VAL A 126 7.67 -14.88 -1.21
N ALA A 127 8.66 -15.17 -0.37
CA ALA A 127 8.41 -15.74 0.95
C ALA A 127 7.61 -14.78 1.85
N GLY A 128 7.94 -13.50 1.85
CA GLY A 128 7.23 -12.46 2.59
C GLY A 128 5.77 -12.34 2.16
N ASN A 129 5.52 -12.27 0.85
CA ASN A 129 4.17 -12.21 0.30
C ASN A 129 3.34 -13.45 0.63
N LEU A 130 3.96 -14.63 0.54
CA LEU A 130 3.27 -15.86 0.89
C LEU A 130 2.82 -15.88 2.36
N LEU A 131 3.70 -15.42 3.26
CA LEU A 131 3.36 -15.28 4.68
C LEU A 131 2.29 -14.23 4.92
N ALA A 132 2.35 -13.09 4.23
CA ALA A 132 1.36 -12.01 4.34
C ALA A 132 -0.02 -12.47 3.87
N VAL A 133 -0.11 -13.11 2.69
CA VAL A 133 -1.37 -13.65 2.16
C VAL A 133 -1.93 -14.75 3.07
N LEU A 134 -1.07 -15.61 3.61
CA LEU A 134 -1.49 -16.63 4.57
C LEU A 134 -2.08 -16.00 5.84
N PHE A 135 -1.45 -14.96 6.37
CA PHE A 135 -1.96 -14.23 7.53
C PHE A 135 -3.30 -13.54 7.24
N CYS A 136 -3.41 -12.88 6.09
CA CYS A 136 -4.65 -12.25 5.64
C CYS A 136 -5.79 -13.28 5.47
N PHE A 137 -5.47 -14.45 4.92
CA PHE A 137 -6.44 -15.54 4.77
C PHE A 137 -6.91 -16.08 6.14
N ILE A 138 -5.99 -16.26 7.08
CA ILE A 138 -6.34 -16.69 8.45
C ILE A 138 -7.22 -15.63 9.12
N GLN A 139 -6.86 -14.35 9.03
CA GLN A 139 -7.64 -13.26 9.59
C GLN A 139 -9.05 -13.19 8.99
N GLY A 140 -9.18 -13.30 7.66
CA GLY A 140 -10.45 -13.26 6.96
C GLY A 140 -11.39 -14.43 7.30
N THR A 141 -10.85 -15.58 7.72
CA THR A 141 -11.65 -16.76 8.08
C THR A 141 -11.92 -16.87 9.57
N THR A 142 -10.96 -16.51 10.42
CA THR A 142 -11.02 -16.75 11.86
C THR A 142 -11.36 -15.50 12.68
N HIS A 143 -11.25 -14.28 12.09
CA HIS A 143 -11.51 -13.01 12.76
C HIS A 143 -10.76 -12.88 14.12
N ILE A 144 -9.51 -13.37 14.18
CA ILE A 144 -8.70 -13.38 15.41
C ILE A 144 -8.48 -11.97 15.94
N LEU A 145 -8.27 -11.00 15.04
CA LEU A 145 -8.15 -9.59 15.42
C LEU A 145 -9.55 -8.97 15.48
N GLY A 146 -10.19 -9.11 16.64
CA GLY A 146 -11.44 -8.43 16.95
C GLY A 146 -11.19 -6.97 17.31
N LEU A 147 -12.12 -6.11 16.89
CA LEU A 147 -12.19 -4.70 17.24
C LEU A 147 -13.41 -4.46 18.13
N ASP A 148 -13.33 -3.43 18.97
CA ASP A 148 -14.46 -3.02 19.79
C ASP A 148 -15.47 -2.24 18.94
N PRO A 149 -16.68 -2.76 18.72
CA PRO A 149 -17.68 -2.13 17.85
C PRO A 149 -18.12 -0.73 18.34
N GLU A 150 -18.00 -0.45 19.64
CA GLU A 150 -18.38 0.86 20.20
C GLU A 150 -17.42 1.97 19.78
N ASN A 151 -16.14 1.62 19.53
CA ASN A 151 -15.10 2.58 19.16
C ASN A 151 -14.80 2.63 17.66
N TYR A 152 -14.97 1.50 16.95
CA TYR A 152 -14.51 1.35 15.55
C TYR A 152 -15.63 1.07 14.54
N PHE A 153 -16.88 0.98 14.96
CA PHE A 153 -18.05 0.68 14.12
C PHE A 153 -17.98 -0.66 13.36
N VAL A 154 -16.91 -1.43 13.56
CA VAL A 154 -16.68 -2.76 12.98
C VAL A 154 -16.24 -3.72 14.07
N SER A 155 -16.68 -4.98 13.99
CA SER A 155 -16.40 -6.01 14.99
C SER A 155 -15.07 -6.75 14.76
N PHE A 156 -14.45 -6.61 13.59
CA PHE A 156 -13.16 -7.23 13.26
C PHE A 156 -12.44 -6.38 12.20
N VAL A 157 -11.13 -6.58 12.08
CA VAL A 157 -10.31 -5.90 11.06
C VAL A 157 -10.69 -6.46 9.67
N PRO A 158 -11.31 -5.64 8.79
CA PRO A 158 -11.58 -6.05 7.42
C PRO A 158 -10.27 -6.22 6.66
N VAL A 159 -10.19 -7.26 5.84
CA VAL A 159 -9.03 -7.53 4.99
C VAL A 159 -9.47 -7.45 3.54
N ASP A 160 -8.94 -6.48 2.82
CA ASP A 160 -9.08 -6.37 1.37
C ASP A 160 -7.73 -6.65 0.71
N LEU A 161 -7.67 -7.63 -0.21
CA LEU A 161 -6.46 -8.04 -0.89
C LEU A 161 -6.48 -7.52 -2.33
N ASP A 162 -5.90 -6.37 -2.54
CA ASP A 162 -5.61 -5.87 -3.89
C ASP A 162 -4.24 -6.36 -4.37
N PHE A 163 -4.26 -7.42 -5.19
CA PHE A 163 -3.03 -7.97 -5.78
C PHE A 163 -2.30 -6.98 -6.69
N GLY A 164 -3.01 -6.00 -7.27
CA GLY A 164 -2.40 -4.96 -8.10
C GLY A 164 -1.54 -4.02 -7.26
N MET A 165 -2.07 -3.56 -6.14
CA MET A 165 -1.35 -2.72 -5.18
C MET A 165 -0.15 -3.44 -4.58
N ILE A 166 -0.29 -4.71 -4.22
CA ILE A 166 0.80 -5.54 -3.69
C ILE A 166 1.92 -5.65 -4.73
N ALA A 167 1.60 -6.00 -5.98
CA ALA A 167 2.59 -6.13 -7.05
C ALA A 167 3.30 -4.80 -7.36
N LEU A 168 2.59 -3.67 -7.28
CA LEU A 168 3.16 -2.34 -7.48
C LEU A 168 4.11 -1.98 -6.33
N ALA A 169 3.71 -2.21 -5.08
CA ALA A 169 4.55 -1.98 -3.91
C ALA A 169 5.84 -2.84 -3.96
N ASP A 170 5.72 -4.10 -4.35
CA ASP A 170 6.84 -5.00 -4.56
C ASP A 170 7.79 -4.51 -5.65
N ALA A 171 7.27 -4.10 -6.80
CA ALA A 171 8.09 -3.60 -7.91
C ALA A 171 8.84 -2.32 -7.52
N VAL A 172 8.20 -1.41 -6.80
CA VAL A 172 8.83 -0.18 -6.30
C VAL A 172 9.91 -0.52 -5.27
N SER A 173 9.59 -1.35 -4.28
CA SER A 173 10.54 -1.75 -3.22
C SER A 173 11.75 -2.48 -3.81
N PHE A 174 11.52 -3.42 -4.74
CA PHE A 174 12.59 -4.11 -5.45
C PHE A 174 13.50 -3.12 -6.20
N SER A 175 12.92 -2.17 -6.93
CA SER A 175 13.66 -1.17 -7.70
C SER A 175 14.52 -0.29 -6.78
N VAL A 176 13.97 0.17 -5.66
CA VAL A 176 14.69 0.97 -4.66
C VAL A 176 15.87 0.18 -4.06
N ILE A 177 15.65 -1.07 -3.66
CA ILE A 177 16.69 -1.94 -3.10
C ILE A 177 17.80 -2.16 -4.14
N MET A 178 17.46 -2.45 -5.40
CA MET A 178 18.43 -2.65 -6.47
C MET A 178 19.26 -1.40 -6.74
N VAL A 179 18.67 -0.21 -6.70
CA VAL A 179 19.40 1.06 -6.82
C VAL A 179 20.36 1.26 -5.64
N LEU A 180 19.92 0.97 -4.41
CA LEU A 180 20.78 1.05 -3.23
C LEU A 180 21.95 0.08 -3.30
N LEU A 181 21.77 -1.13 -3.84
CA LEU A 181 22.83 -2.12 -4.01
C LEU A 181 23.87 -1.74 -5.08
N LEU A 182 23.56 -0.79 -5.96
CA LEU A 182 24.55 -0.26 -6.89
C LEU A 182 25.66 0.55 -6.17
N ILE A 183 25.34 1.17 -5.02
CA ILE A 183 26.31 2.01 -4.27
C ILE A 183 27.60 1.24 -3.93
N PRO A 184 27.55 0.05 -3.29
CA PRO A 184 28.74 -0.70 -2.97
C PRO A 184 29.38 -1.43 -4.17
N CYS A 185 28.66 -1.49 -5.33
CA CYS A 185 29.15 -2.16 -6.54
C CYS A 185 29.88 -1.21 -7.52
N LEU A 186 29.83 0.10 -7.30
CA LEU A 186 30.56 1.12 -8.06
C LEU A 186 31.94 1.36 -7.50
#